data_09185f213eb9123b922cd67f76e2b6e4
#
_entry.id   09185f213eb9123b922cd67f76e2b6e4
#
_cell.length_a   1.000
_cell.length_b   1.000
_cell.length_c   1.000
_cell.angle_alpha   90.00
_cell.angle_beta   90.00
_cell.angle_gamma   90.00
#
_symmetry.space_group_name_H-M   'P 1'
#
loop_
_entity.id
_entity.type
_entity.pdbx_description
1 polymer ?
#
loop_
_entity_poly.entity_id
_entity_poly.type
_entity_poly.pdbx_seq_one_letter_code
_entity_poly.pdbx_strand_id
1 'polypeptide(L)'
;MKVNVKALAPVALVAAFGLGSLAPHAQTPAQKIGFVDVDALLQTQAGPKEARAIDTKLKTETADLQKQANAIIAKGNAATAAEKEKLNQLNATYQAKAQAAAKQVQALSAKMEAATKVVDSAISAAAKANGYSVVMDRAVAANSGLVVYADDSTDLTAAAQKNIK
;
A
#
# COMPACT_ATOMS: atom_id res chain seq x y z
N MET A 1 -18.81 -61.62 45.26
CA MET A 1 -19.11 -61.39 43.83
C MET A 1 -17.82 -61.01 43.12
N LYS A 2 -17.30 -61.93 42.27
CA LYS A 2 -16.09 -61.60 41.46
C LYS A 2 -16.54 -60.93 40.14
N VAL A 3 -16.30 -59.69 40.01
CA VAL A 3 -16.61 -58.97 38.79
C VAL A 3 -15.64 -59.41 37.67
N ASN A 4 -16.16 -59.88 36.57
CA ASN A 4 -15.37 -60.45 35.46
C ASN A 4 -14.81 -59.36 34.64
N VAL A 5 -13.56 -58.95 34.88
CA VAL A 5 -12.86 -57.76 34.23
C VAL A 5 -12.76 -57.90 32.72
N LYS A 6 -12.84 -59.13 32.17
CA LYS A 6 -12.76 -59.38 30.73
C LYS A 6 -13.97 -58.89 29.91
N ALA A 7 -15.14 -58.72 30.59
CA ALA A 7 -16.35 -58.28 29.93
C ALA A 7 -16.46 -56.71 29.82
N LEU A 8 -15.64 -55.99 30.57
CA LEU A 8 -15.67 -54.53 30.59
C LEU A 8 -14.75 -53.85 29.55
N ALA A 9 -13.80 -54.57 28.97
CA ALA A 9 -12.84 -54.06 28.02
C ALA A 9 -13.47 -53.45 26.72
N PRO A 10 -14.48 -54.11 26.10
CA PRO A 10 -15.10 -53.55 24.89
C PRO A 10 -15.94 -52.29 25.16
N VAL A 11 -16.54 -52.18 26.35
CA VAL A 11 -17.35 -51.03 26.72
C VAL A 11 -16.52 -49.79 26.97
N ALA A 12 -15.33 -49.97 27.58
CA ALA A 12 -14.38 -48.86 27.80
C ALA A 12 -13.80 -48.31 26.48
N LEU A 13 -13.58 -49.17 25.47
CA LEU A 13 -13.06 -48.79 24.17
C LEU A 13 -14.10 -47.97 23.37
N VAL A 14 -15.38 -48.33 23.42
CA VAL A 14 -16.47 -47.61 22.75
C VAL A 14 -16.68 -46.23 23.39
N ALA A 15 -16.57 -46.15 24.72
CA ALA A 15 -16.67 -44.85 25.42
C ALA A 15 -15.52 -43.90 25.07
N ALA A 16 -14.29 -44.42 24.89
CA ALA A 16 -13.15 -43.61 24.52
C ALA A 16 -13.25 -43.08 23.10
N PHE A 17 -13.78 -43.84 22.13
CA PHE A 17 -14.02 -43.40 20.78
C PHE A 17 -15.21 -42.45 20.69
N GLY A 18 -16.26 -42.64 21.45
CA GLY A 18 -17.45 -41.80 21.47
C GLY A 18 -17.19 -40.39 22.04
N LEU A 19 -16.30 -40.25 23.01
CA LEU A 19 -15.94 -38.94 23.58
C LEU A 19 -14.95 -38.15 22.71
N GLY A 20 -14.13 -38.83 21.93
CA GLY A 20 -13.21 -38.16 20.97
C GLY A 20 -13.92 -37.43 19.82
N SER A 21 -15.11 -37.93 19.43
CA SER A 21 -15.92 -37.31 18.37
C SER A 21 -16.72 -36.07 18.83
N LEU A 22 -16.84 -35.86 20.14
CA LEU A 22 -17.53 -34.72 20.75
C LEU A 22 -16.56 -33.58 21.10
N ALA A 23 -15.24 -33.76 20.88
CA ALA A 23 -14.31 -32.64 21.01
C ALA A 23 -14.69 -31.58 19.96
N PRO A 24 -15.03 -30.35 20.37
CA PRO A 24 -15.27 -29.29 19.40
C PRO A 24 -13.99 -29.16 18.56
N HIS A 25 -14.11 -29.45 17.28
CA HIS A 25 -13.03 -29.14 16.36
C HIS A 25 -12.80 -27.65 16.52
N ALA A 26 -11.66 -27.28 17.06
CA ALA A 26 -11.26 -25.86 17.09
C ALA A 26 -11.20 -25.39 15.64
N GLN A 27 -12.30 -24.86 15.16
CA GLN A 27 -12.34 -24.20 13.86
C GLN A 27 -11.40 -23.02 14.01
N THR A 28 -10.23 -23.10 13.43
CA THR A 28 -9.38 -21.95 13.24
C THR A 28 -10.24 -20.90 12.53
N PRO A 29 -10.48 -19.73 13.13
CA PRO A 29 -11.31 -18.71 12.46
C PRO A 29 -10.73 -18.48 11.07
N ALA A 30 -11.60 -18.49 10.06
CA ALA A 30 -11.18 -18.25 8.67
C ALA A 30 -10.35 -16.97 8.62
N GLN A 31 -9.13 -17.07 8.15
CA GLN A 31 -8.28 -15.89 8.01
C GLN A 31 -8.89 -14.95 6.98
N LYS A 32 -9.29 -13.77 7.44
CA LYS A 32 -9.80 -12.73 6.56
C LYS A 32 -8.65 -11.91 6.02
N ILE A 33 -8.60 -11.75 4.70
CA ILE A 33 -7.69 -10.85 4.01
C ILE A 33 -8.46 -9.61 3.63
N GLY A 34 -7.96 -8.44 4.02
CA GLY A 34 -8.50 -7.14 3.66
C GLY A 34 -7.57 -6.38 2.73
N PHE A 35 -8.10 -5.33 2.13
CA PHE A 35 -7.36 -4.42 1.26
C PHE A 35 -7.48 -3.00 1.77
N VAL A 36 -6.48 -2.16 1.45
CA VAL A 36 -6.45 -0.74 1.78
C VAL A 36 -5.75 0.03 0.68
N ASP A 37 -6.23 1.22 0.36
CA ASP A 37 -5.54 2.16 -0.49
C ASP A 37 -4.58 3.00 0.36
N VAL A 38 -3.33 2.54 0.45
CA VAL A 38 -2.28 3.21 1.25
C VAL A 38 -1.97 4.59 0.70
N ASP A 39 -1.96 4.78 -0.63
CA ASP A 39 -1.70 6.10 -1.22
C ASP A 39 -2.79 7.10 -0.85
N ALA A 40 -4.05 6.71 -0.93
CA ALA A 40 -5.17 7.55 -0.52
C ALA A 40 -5.05 7.97 0.95
N LEU A 41 -4.68 7.07 1.85
CA LEU A 41 -4.47 7.39 3.27
C LEU A 41 -3.28 8.32 3.49
N LEU A 42 -2.15 8.07 2.82
CA LEU A 42 -0.96 8.91 2.91
C LEU A 42 -1.24 10.33 2.39
N GLN A 43 -2.03 10.48 1.33
CA GLN A 43 -2.39 11.81 0.79
C GLN A 43 -3.23 12.66 1.75
N THR A 44 -3.75 12.11 2.82
CA THR A 44 -4.39 12.91 3.88
C THR A 44 -3.38 13.54 4.83
N GLN A 45 -2.13 13.06 4.84
CA GLN A 45 -1.07 13.49 5.73
C GLN A 45 -0.26 14.66 5.14
N ALA A 46 0.27 15.53 6.02
CA ALA A 46 0.96 16.75 5.61
C ALA A 46 2.18 16.49 4.70
N GLY A 47 3.09 15.59 5.09
CA GLY A 47 4.31 15.31 4.33
C GLY A 47 4.05 14.83 2.89
N PRO A 48 3.29 13.74 2.68
CA PRO A 48 2.92 13.28 1.33
C PRO A 48 2.15 14.31 0.51
N LYS A 49 1.23 15.04 1.13
CA LYS A 49 0.47 16.12 0.47
C LYS A 49 1.39 17.25 -0.01
N GLU A 50 2.32 17.68 0.84
CA GLU A 50 3.31 18.70 0.49
C GLU A 50 4.23 18.22 -0.64
N ALA A 51 4.71 16.97 -0.59
CA ALA A 51 5.55 16.37 -1.64
C ALA A 51 4.83 16.33 -2.99
N ARG A 52 3.55 15.95 -3.01
CA ARG A 52 2.74 15.95 -4.23
C ARG A 52 2.53 17.37 -4.77
N ALA A 53 2.35 18.37 -3.91
CA ALA A 53 2.25 19.77 -4.31
C ALA A 53 3.55 20.26 -4.98
N ILE A 54 4.73 19.88 -4.46
CA ILE A 54 6.03 20.19 -5.05
C ILE A 54 6.15 19.56 -6.45
N ASP A 55 5.77 18.28 -6.62
CA ASP A 55 5.80 17.58 -7.91
C ASP A 55 4.87 18.25 -8.94
N THR A 56 3.64 18.58 -8.54
CA THR A 56 2.68 19.28 -9.40
C THR A 56 3.20 20.65 -9.83
N LYS A 57 3.80 21.40 -8.89
CA LYS A 57 4.41 22.69 -9.18
C LYS A 57 5.57 22.55 -10.17
N LEU A 58 6.46 21.57 -9.97
CA LEU A 58 7.55 21.29 -10.88
C LEU A 58 7.05 20.98 -12.29
N LYS A 59 6.04 20.08 -12.42
CA LYS A 59 5.42 19.74 -13.71
C LYS A 59 4.85 20.96 -14.41
N THR A 60 4.13 21.81 -13.68
CA THR A 60 3.54 23.03 -14.23
C THR A 60 4.63 24.02 -14.69
N GLU A 61 5.65 24.25 -13.85
CA GLU A 61 6.72 25.20 -14.16
C GLU A 61 7.67 24.75 -15.28
N THR A 62 7.73 23.44 -15.55
CA THR A 62 8.61 22.87 -16.57
C THR A 62 7.88 22.48 -17.86
N ALA A 63 6.56 22.55 -17.90
CA ALA A 63 5.76 22.15 -19.07
C ALA A 63 6.18 22.90 -20.35
N ASP A 64 6.36 24.23 -20.26
CA ASP A 64 6.79 25.04 -21.40
C ASP A 64 8.24 24.74 -21.80
N LEU A 65 9.13 24.49 -20.84
CA LEU A 65 10.52 24.10 -21.12
C LEU A 65 10.56 22.81 -21.92
N GLN A 66 9.78 21.81 -21.50
CA GLN A 66 9.67 20.53 -22.19
C GLN A 66 9.09 20.68 -23.60
N LYS A 67 8.03 21.50 -23.76
CA LYS A 67 7.44 21.77 -25.06
C LYS A 67 8.44 22.40 -26.03
N GLN A 68 9.20 23.40 -25.58
CA GLN A 68 10.23 24.05 -26.37
C GLN A 68 11.37 23.08 -26.72
N ALA A 69 11.84 22.27 -25.74
CA ALA A 69 12.88 21.27 -25.97
C ALA A 69 12.45 20.23 -27.00
N ASN A 70 11.23 19.69 -26.88
CA ASN A 70 10.67 18.71 -27.81
C ASN A 70 10.55 19.28 -29.24
N ALA A 71 10.18 20.55 -29.40
CA ALA A 71 10.11 21.21 -30.70
C ALA A 71 11.49 21.32 -31.39
N ILE A 72 12.56 21.54 -30.62
CA ILE A 72 13.93 21.55 -31.14
C ILE A 72 14.39 20.12 -31.45
N ILE A 73 14.13 19.15 -30.57
CA ILE A 73 14.49 17.76 -30.76
C ILE A 73 13.83 17.19 -32.02
N ALA A 74 12.57 17.53 -32.29
CA ALA A 74 11.85 17.09 -33.49
C ALA A 74 12.49 17.52 -34.80
N LYS A 75 13.29 18.60 -34.80
CA LYS A 75 14.05 19.05 -35.98
C LYS A 75 15.26 18.19 -36.28
N GLY A 76 15.73 17.41 -35.32
CA GLY A 76 16.88 16.52 -35.49
C GLY A 76 18.11 17.23 -36.06
N ASN A 77 18.61 16.72 -37.20
CA ASN A 77 19.78 17.28 -37.86
C ASN A 77 19.52 18.67 -38.50
N ALA A 78 18.27 19.06 -38.71
CA ALA A 78 17.91 20.40 -39.26
C ALA A 78 17.92 21.51 -38.19
N ALA A 79 18.13 21.16 -36.91
CA ALA A 79 18.25 22.13 -35.82
C ALA A 79 19.52 22.98 -36.01
N THR A 80 19.39 24.30 -35.96
CA THR A 80 20.50 25.27 -36.06
C THR A 80 21.39 25.20 -34.84
N ALA A 81 22.62 25.73 -34.92
CA ALA A 81 23.54 25.82 -33.79
C ALA A 81 22.92 26.62 -32.61
N ALA A 82 22.21 27.71 -32.90
CA ALA A 82 21.51 28.52 -31.89
C ALA A 82 20.40 27.72 -31.19
N GLU A 83 19.66 26.87 -31.92
CA GLU A 83 18.63 26.01 -31.35
C GLU A 83 19.20 24.89 -30.45
N LYS A 84 20.34 24.33 -30.86
CA LYS A 84 21.07 23.34 -30.04
C LYS A 84 21.56 23.97 -28.73
N GLU A 85 22.10 25.17 -28.79
CA GLU A 85 22.51 25.92 -27.59
C GLU A 85 21.30 26.23 -26.69
N LYS A 86 20.17 26.67 -27.28
CA LYS A 86 18.91 26.88 -26.55
C LYS A 86 18.43 25.59 -25.87
N LEU A 87 18.56 24.43 -26.52
CA LEU A 87 18.21 23.12 -25.93
C LEU A 87 19.06 22.83 -24.69
N ASN A 88 20.36 23.11 -24.76
CA ASN A 88 21.26 22.96 -23.60
C ASN A 88 20.83 23.85 -22.42
N GLN A 89 20.47 25.12 -22.69
CA GLN A 89 19.99 26.04 -21.67
C GLN A 89 18.65 25.62 -21.06
N LEU A 90 17.70 25.09 -21.88
CA LEU A 90 16.44 24.55 -21.41
C LEU A 90 16.68 23.34 -20.50
N ASN A 91 17.56 22.45 -20.89
CA ASN A 91 17.92 21.26 -20.09
C ASN A 91 18.60 21.66 -18.77
N ALA A 92 19.52 22.61 -18.78
CA ALA A 92 20.15 23.11 -17.56
C ALA A 92 19.12 23.73 -16.59
N THR A 93 18.18 24.53 -17.15
CA THR A 93 17.10 25.13 -16.36
C THR A 93 16.17 24.09 -15.76
N TYR A 94 15.81 23.05 -16.55
CA TYR A 94 15.00 21.94 -16.06
C TYR A 94 15.71 21.19 -14.92
N GLN A 95 16.99 20.86 -15.10
CA GLN A 95 17.77 20.16 -14.07
C GLN A 95 17.88 20.98 -12.79
N ALA A 96 18.10 22.30 -12.88
CA ALA A 96 18.17 23.16 -11.70
C ALA A 96 16.84 23.17 -10.93
N LYS A 97 15.69 23.26 -11.64
CA LYS A 97 14.36 23.17 -11.02
C LYS A 97 14.09 21.80 -10.40
N ALA A 98 14.45 20.72 -11.08
CA ALA A 98 14.31 19.37 -10.57
C ALA A 98 15.14 19.12 -9.30
N GLN A 99 16.39 19.60 -9.27
CA GLN A 99 17.24 19.52 -8.08
C GLN A 99 16.69 20.33 -6.90
N ALA A 100 16.15 21.53 -7.17
CA ALA A 100 15.52 22.34 -6.13
C ALA A 100 14.28 21.65 -5.55
N ALA A 101 13.43 21.06 -6.39
CA ALA A 101 12.29 20.27 -5.97
C ALA A 101 12.70 19.04 -5.16
N ALA A 102 13.72 18.30 -5.60
CA ALA A 102 14.25 17.15 -4.89
C ALA A 102 14.75 17.50 -3.47
N LYS A 103 15.46 18.61 -3.32
CA LYS A 103 15.89 19.11 -2.00
C LYS A 103 14.69 19.45 -1.09
N GLN A 104 13.64 20.04 -1.64
CA GLN A 104 12.42 20.34 -0.89
C GLN A 104 11.74 19.04 -0.41
N VAL A 105 11.61 18.03 -1.29
CA VAL A 105 11.06 16.72 -0.92
C VAL A 105 11.92 16.03 0.13
N GLN A 106 13.24 16.09 -0.01
CA GLN A 106 14.16 15.53 0.99
C GLN A 106 13.99 16.17 2.38
N ALA A 107 13.73 17.48 2.44
CA ALA A 107 13.45 18.17 3.69
C ALA A 107 12.14 17.71 4.37
N LEU A 108 11.26 17.03 3.64
CA LEU A 108 10.02 16.44 4.18
C LEU A 108 10.20 15.03 4.77
N SER A 109 11.42 14.45 4.74
CA SER A 109 11.67 13.06 5.13
C SER A 109 11.09 12.69 6.50
N ALA A 110 11.30 13.52 7.50
CA ALA A 110 10.74 13.31 8.85
C ALA A 110 9.20 13.32 8.86
N LYS A 111 8.58 14.24 8.08
CA LYS A 111 7.11 14.29 7.93
C LYS A 111 6.58 13.06 7.19
N MET A 112 7.30 12.58 6.19
CA MET A 112 6.96 11.36 5.46
C MET A 112 6.99 10.13 6.37
N GLU A 113 8.05 9.99 7.18
CA GLU A 113 8.16 8.90 8.16
C GLU A 113 7.05 8.96 9.20
N ALA A 114 6.76 10.14 9.73
CA ALA A 114 5.66 10.34 10.68
C ALA A 114 4.31 9.96 10.04
N ALA A 115 4.06 10.36 8.79
CA ALA A 115 2.86 10.02 8.06
C ALA A 115 2.70 8.50 7.87
N THR A 116 3.76 7.79 7.51
CA THR A 116 3.76 6.33 7.39
C THR A 116 3.37 5.66 8.72
N LYS A 117 3.97 6.07 9.84
CA LYS A 117 3.64 5.53 11.17
C LYS A 117 2.18 5.75 11.55
N VAL A 118 1.63 6.93 11.25
CA VAL A 118 0.20 7.23 11.51
C VAL A 118 -0.70 6.32 10.67
N VAL A 119 -0.41 6.17 9.38
CA VAL A 119 -1.19 5.34 8.47
C VAL A 119 -1.11 3.86 8.87
N ASP A 120 0.09 3.33 9.17
CA ASP A 120 0.28 1.95 9.61
C ASP A 120 -0.50 1.65 10.90
N SER A 121 -0.47 2.58 11.85
CA SER A 121 -1.24 2.46 13.10
C SER A 121 -2.74 2.43 12.84
N ALA A 122 -3.21 3.29 11.94
CA ALA A 122 -4.62 3.38 11.58
C ALA A 122 -5.11 2.12 10.85
N ILE A 123 -4.30 1.58 9.93
CA ILE A 123 -4.57 0.31 9.23
C ILE A 123 -4.63 -0.85 10.24
N SER A 124 -3.65 -0.94 11.15
CA SER A 124 -3.62 -1.98 12.19
C SER A 124 -4.85 -1.92 13.09
N ALA A 125 -5.28 -0.73 13.48
CA ALA A 125 -6.48 -0.53 14.29
C ALA A 125 -7.74 -0.96 13.53
N ALA A 126 -7.87 -0.57 12.27
CA ALA A 126 -9.00 -0.96 11.42
C ALA A 126 -9.05 -2.48 11.19
N ALA A 127 -7.90 -3.12 10.92
CA ALA A 127 -7.79 -4.55 10.72
C ALA A 127 -8.27 -5.31 11.96
N LYS A 128 -7.75 -4.97 13.14
CA LYS A 128 -8.12 -5.61 14.41
C LYS A 128 -9.61 -5.44 14.73
N ALA A 129 -10.14 -4.23 14.56
CA ALA A 129 -11.54 -3.94 14.85
C ALA A 129 -12.51 -4.71 13.94
N ASN A 130 -12.11 -5.07 12.72
CA ASN A 130 -12.93 -5.78 11.74
C ASN A 130 -12.56 -7.27 11.59
N GLY A 131 -11.65 -7.79 12.43
CA GLY A 131 -11.28 -9.21 12.47
C GLY A 131 -10.47 -9.68 11.25
N TYR A 132 -9.70 -8.79 10.62
CA TYR A 132 -8.80 -9.14 9.53
C TYR A 132 -7.43 -9.55 10.08
N SER A 133 -6.90 -10.67 9.58
CA SER A 133 -5.58 -11.20 9.97
C SER A 133 -4.46 -10.66 9.10
N VAL A 134 -4.79 -10.31 7.85
CA VAL A 134 -3.86 -9.77 6.85
C VAL A 134 -4.54 -8.61 6.14
N VAL A 135 -3.81 -7.54 5.92
CA VAL A 135 -4.23 -6.42 5.06
C VAL A 135 -3.15 -6.17 4.03
N MET A 136 -3.54 -6.05 2.78
CA MET A 136 -2.67 -5.80 1.64
C MET A 136 -2.93 -4.43 1.05
N ASP A 137 -1.88 -3.79 0.55
CA ASP A 137 -2.07 -2.60 -0.29
C ASP A 137 -2.80 -2.98 -1.58
N ARG A 138 -3.87 -2.25 -1.89
CA ARG A 138 -4.75 -2.54 -3.04
C ARG A 138 -4.01 -2.45 -4.37
N ALA A 139 -3.16 -1.42 -4.53
CA ALA A 139 -2.42 -1.22 -5.77
C ALA A 139 -1.34 -2.31 -5.96
N VAL A 140 -0.64 -2.66 -4.88
CA VAL A 140 0.37 -3.74 -4.90
C VAL A 140 -0.29 -5.08 -5.19
N ALA A 141 -1.41 -5.39 -4.54
CA ALA A 141 -2.15 -6.62 -4.74
C ALA A 141 -2.64 -6.77 -6.19
N ALA A 142 -3.22 -5.71 -6.76
CA ALA A 142 -3.70 -5.71 -8.14
C ALA A 142 -2.54 -5.87 -9.16
N ASN A 143 -1.42 -5.18 -8.94
CA ASN A 143 -0.27 -5.22 -9.84
C ASN A 143 0.55 -6.51 -9.73
N SER A 144 0.42 -7.25 -8.62
CA SER A 144 1.13 -8.52 -8.42
C SER A 144 0.64 -9.66 -9.31
N GLY A 145 -0.59 -9.56 -9.85
CA GLY A 145 -1.27 -10.63 -10.57
C GLY A 145 -1.73 -11.80 -9.68
N LEU A 146 -1.50 -11.72 -8.36
CA LEU A 146 -1.91 -12.76 -7.41
C LEU A 146 -3.38 -12.62 -6.99
N VAL A 147 -3.92 -11.41 -7.05
CA VAL A 147 -5.30 -11.11 -6.70
C VAL A 147 -6.08 -10.81 -7.97
N VAL A 148 -6.96 -11.73 -8.34
CA VAL A 148 -7.81 -11.63 -9.54
C VAL A 148 -9.16 -10.99 -9.21
N TYR A 149 -9.62 -11.16 -7.99
CA TYR A 149 -10.89 -10.63 -7.48
C TYR A 149 -10.78 -10.29 -6.00
N ALA A 150 -11.34 -9.17 -5.61
CA ALA A 150 -11.55 -8.79 -4.22
C ALA A 150 -12.93 -8.14 -4.09
N ASP A 151 -13.71 -8.57 -3.10
CA ASP A 151 -15.01 -7.98 -2.81
C ASP A 151 -14.84 -6.61 -2.13
N ASP A 152 -15.68 -5.64 -2.47
CA ASP A 152 -15.62 -4.29 -1.90
C ASP A 152 -15.81 -4.27 -0.38
N SER A 153 -16.49 -5.28 0.20
CA SER A 153 -16.62 -5.45 1.65
C SER A 153 -15.30 -5.74 2.35
N THR A 154 -14.24 -6.11 1.60
CA THR A 154 -12.89 -6.33 2.12
C THR A 154 -12.02 -5.06 2.13
N ASP A 155 -12.54 -3.93 1.62
CA ASP A 155 -11.85 -2.65 1.61
C ASP A 155 -11.94 -1.96 2.98
N LEU A 156 -10.79 -1.80 3.62
CA LEU A 156 -10.65 -1.17 4.93
C LEU A 156 -10.24 0.30 4.87
N THR A 157 -10.13 0.90 3.68
CA THR A 157 -9.63 2.27 3.51
C THR A 157 -10.44 3.28 4.33
N ALA A 158 -11.78 3.22 4.23
CA ALA A 158 -12.65 4.11 4.98
C ALA A 158 -12.60 3.86 6.51
N ALA A 159 -12.41 2.61 6.93
CA ALA A 159 -12.25 2.26 8.35
C ALA A 159 -10.90 2.75 8.90
N ALA A 160 -9.81 2.61 8.12
CA ALA A 160 -8.50 3.13 8.47
C ALA A 160 -8.51 4.67 8.52
N GLN A 161 -9.15 5.34 7.56
CA GLN A 161 -9.28 6.80 7.52
C GLN A 161 -9.88 7.37 8.82
N LYS A 162 -10.87 6.70 9.40
CA LYS A 162 -11.50 7.13 10.67
C LYS A 162 -10.55 7.03 11.87
N ASN A 163 -9.52 6.22 11.80
CA ASN A 163 -8.51 6.05 12.84
C ASN A 163 -7.31 7.00 12.69
N ILE A 164 -7.21 7.72 11.58
CA ILE A 164 -6.21 8.76 11.37
C ILE A 164 -6.59 9.98 12.22
N LYS A 165 -5.68 10.37 13.10
CA LYS A 165 -5.84 11.53 13.99
C LYS A 165 -4.89 12.64 13.59
#